data_357484c3a3f3324e8daa7e4e0b816b5f
#
_entry.id   357484c3a3f3324e8daa7e4e0b816b5f
#
_cell.length_a   1.000
_cell.length_b   1.000
_cell.length_c   1.000
_cell.angle_alpha   90.00
_cell.angle_beta   90.00
_cell.angle_gamma   90.00
#
_symmetry.space_group_name_H-M   'P 1'
#
loop_
_entity.id
_entity.type
_entity.pdbx_description
1 polymer ?
#
loop_
_entity_poly.entity_id
_entity_poly.type
_entity_poly.pdbx_seq_one_letter_code
_entity_poly.pdbx_strand_id
1 'polypeptide(L)'
;MEPFLFCAACGMIWDKSEVETMARKTRVVRTELPAGRRVLAISDAHGNLPFFQGALKAAHYTPDDVLVLVGDLVEKGPDSLTLLRAVMELAQHNTVYCLNGNCDNLVREFAEEPGAVEDPFYDHYLKMWGDRCLLIQMGRAVGLDPRGPEDLPALREAVRKHFAPELAFLASMPEIMVTPDYLFVHGGVADEEQLEGLDAWRCMKNDDFLSQGHAFRRWCIVGHWPVTLYHPHVPSAAPLLLPDRHIASIDGGCSLKWDGQLNVLELPRTPGGDFRWYAYDGLPTAVALDGQIPSSDSVNVRWGRNVLEVLERGELLSRCRHLETGRELEVLNEYLYCDQDGVTRCEDSTDYRLEIAPGDTVSVVRRLPDRALVKKNGVTGWYFGRLGEKR
;
A
#
# COMPACT_ATOMS: atom_id res chain seq x y z
N MET A 1 -12.60 27.08 -3.70
CA MET A 1 -11.71 26.19 -4.46
C MET A 1 -10.35 26.33 -3.79
N GLU A 2 -9.93 25.33 -3.07
CA GLU A 2 -8.62 25.35 -2.41
C GLU A 2 -7.55 25.16 -3.49
N PRO A 3 -6.53 26.00 -3.55
CA PRO A 3 -5.50 25.95 -4.58
C PRO A 3 -4.48 24.81 -4.37
N PHE A 4 -4.60 24.04 -3.30
CA PHE A 4 -3.61 23.04 -2.90
C PHE A 4 -4.19 21.62 -2.92
N LEU A 5 -3.40 20.65 -3.41
CA LEU A 5 -3.67 19.22 -3.32
C LEU A 5 -2.91 18.67 -2.10
N PHE A 6 -3.64 18.20 -1.11
CA PHE A 6 -3.05 17.53 0.05
C PHE A 6 -2.73 16.07 -0.29
N CYS A 7 -1.46 15.68 -0.22
CA CYS A 7 -1.09 14.27 -0.35
C CYS A 7 -1.30 13.55 0.98
N ALA A 8 -2.35 12.81 1.00
CA ALA A 8 -2.79 12.05 2.14
C ALA A 8 -1.80 10.98 2.63
N ALA A 9 -1.04 10.36 1.75
CA ALA A 9 -0.07 9.32 2.11
C ALA A 9 1.27 9.85 2.64
N CYS A 10 1.60 11.13 2.36
CA CYS A 10 2.86 11.73 2.78
C CYS A 10 2.69 13.06 3.55
N GLY A 11 1.47 13.52 3.81
CA GLY A 11 1.18 14.75 4.55
C GLY A 11 1.53 16.05 3.80
N MET A 12 1.73 16.00 2.48
CA MET A 12 2.17 17.15 1.69
C MET A 12 1.03 17.88 1.00
N ILE A 13 1.17 19.20 0.93
CA ILE A 13 0.30 20.10 0.18
C ILE A 13 1.00 20.48 -1.12
N TRP A 14 0.36 20.24 -2.27
CA TRP A 14 0.85 20.62 -3.59
C TRP A 14 0.05 21.80 -4.12
N ASP A 15 0.73 22.75 -4.79
CA ASP A 15 0.04 23.77 -5.56
C ASP A 15 -0.49 23.15 -6.86
N LYS A 16 -1.80 23.26 -7.09
CA LYS A 16 -2.45 22.77 -8.32
C LYS A 16 -1.90 23.37 -9.60
N SER A 17 -1.36 24.59 -9.54
CA SER A 17 -0.82 25.29 -10.70
C SER A 17 0.53 24.71 -11.16
N GLU A 18 1.32 24.14 -10.26
CA GLU A 18 2.61 23.51 -10.59
C GLU A 18 2.42 22.11 -11.20
N VAL A 19 1.37 21.39 -10.80
CA VAL A 19 1.03 20.05 -11.36
C VAL A 19 0.55 20.13 -12.82
N GLU A 20 -0.07 21.22 -13.25
CA GLU A 20 -0.55 21.37 -14.63
C GLU A 20 0.56 21.63 -15.64
N THR A 21 1.74 22.10 -15.22
CA THR A 21 2.83 22.52 -16.11
C THR A 21 3.71 21.37 -16.61
N MET A 22 3.64 20.18 -15.98
CA MET A 22 4.50 19.02 -16.27
C MET A 22 3.73 17.69 -16.41
N ALA A 23 2.47 17.72 -16.82
CA ALA A 23 1.63 16.53 -16.95
C ALA A 23 2.22 15.53 -17.96
N ARG A 24 2.97 14.55 -17.45
CA ARG A 24 3.42 13.42 -18.24
C ARG A 24 2.21 12.58 -18.66
N LYS A 25 2.14 12.26 -19.97
CA LYS A 25 1.07 11.43 -20.50
C LYS A 25 1.25 9.97 -20.14
N THR A 26 0.15 9.28 -19.88
CA THR A 26 0.13 7.84 -19.63
C THR A 26 0.70 7.06 -20.81
N ARG A 27 1.47 6.03 -20.48
CA ARG A 27 1.83 4.95 -21.41
C ARG A 27 0.87 3.79 -21.17
N VAL A 28 0.13 3.44 -22.21
CA VAL A 28 -0.84 2.36 -22.20
C VAL A 28 -0.25 1.18 -22.98
N VAL A 29 -0.14 0.04 -22.32
CA VAL A 29 0.26 -1.22 -22.97
C VAL A 29 -0.97 -2.10 -23.14
N ARG A 30 -1.22 -2.53 -24.39
CA ARG A 30 -2.29 -3.47 -24.71
C ARG A 30 -1.65 -4.82 -25.02
N THR A 31 -2.05 -5.87 -24.30
CA THR A 31 -1.47 -7.19 -24.44
C THR A 31 -2.49 -8.29 -24.14
N GLU A 32 -2.16 -9.50 -24.49
CA GLU A 32 -2.89 -10.69 -24.06
C GLU A 32 -2.07 -11.43 -23.01
N LEU A 33 -2.72 -11.90 -21.97
CA LEU A 33 -2.07 -12.74 -20.98
C LEU A 33 -1.89 -14.16 -21.55
N PRO A 34 -0.78 -14.84 -21.25
CA PRO A 34 -0.53 -16.21 -21.74
C PRO A 34 -1.67 -17.16 -21.37
N ALA A 35 -2.28 -17.75 -22.38
CA ALA A 35 -3.44 -18.64 -22.21
C ALA A 35 -3.09 -19.87 -21.33
N GLY A 36 -4.05 -20.24 -20.46
CA GLY A 36 -3.93 -21.42 -19.61
C GLY A 36 -3.00 -21.29 -18.40
N ARG A 37 -2.26 -20.19 -18.28
CA ARG A 37 -1.38 -19.90 -17.12
C ARG A 37 -2.20 -19.22 -16.02
N ARG A 38 -1.84 -19.44 -14.77
CA ARG A 38 -2.38 -18.75 -13.62
C ARG A 38 -1.82 -17.32 -13.59
N VAL A 39 -2.66 -16.36 -13.27
CA VAL A 39 -2.28 -14.95 -13.21
C VAL A 39 -2.44 -14.45 -11.78
N LEU A 40 -1.39 -13.90 -11.22
CA LEU A 40 -1.32 -13.36 -9.88
C LEU A 40 -1.05 -11.86 -9.95
N ALA A 41 -1.85 -11.05 -9.27
CA ALA A 41 -1.64 -9.60 -9.15
C ALA A 41 -1.23 -9.22 -7.73
N ILE A 42 -0.21 -8.37 -7.60
CA ILE A 42 0.32 -7.81 -6.34
C ILE A 42 0.44 -6.30 -6.51
N SER A 43 0.17 -5.53 -5.47
CA SER A 43 0.36 -4.08 -5.45
C SER A 43 1.00 -3.64 -4.14
N ASP A 44 1.67 -2.49 -4.14
CA ASP A 44 2.10 -1.79 -2.92
C ASP A 44 3.05 -2.60 -2.03
N ALA A 45 4.07 -3.20 -2.64
CA ALA A 45 5.09 -3.96 -1.92
C ALA A 45 6.03 -3.07 -1.10
N HIS A 46 6.18 -1.80 -1.49
CA HIS A 46 6.88 -0.77 -0.73
C HIS A 46 8.24 -1.23 -0.18
N GLY A 47 9.14 -1.70 -1.04
CA GLY A 47 10.50 -2.06 -0.64
C GLY A 47 10.59 -3.15 0.43
N ASN A 48 9.57 -4.01 0.58
CA ASN A 48 9.53 -5.05 1.60
C ASN A 48 9.77 -6.45 1.00
N LEU A 49 11.04 -6.76 0.75
CA LEU A 49 11.42 -8.05 0.17
C LEU A 49 10.93 -9.26 0.98
N PRO A 50 11.02 -9.31 2.33
CA PRO A 50 10.47 -10.41 3.10
C PRO A 50 8.96 -10.62 2.89
N PHE A 51 8.17 -9.52 2.80
CA PHE A 51 6.74 -9.61 2.52
C PHE A 51 6.48 -10.08 1.09
N PHE A 52 7.23 -9.59 0.12
CA PHE A 52 7.11 -10.02 -1.28
C PHE A 52 7.38 -11.51 -1.42
N GLN A 53 8.48 -12.01 -0.84
CA GLN A 53 8.81 -13.44 -0.83
C GLN A 53 7.76 -14.27 -0.07
N GLY A 54 7.30 -13.78 1.08
CA GLY A 54 6.26 -14.41 1.89
C GLY A 54 4.93 -14.53 1.14
N ALA A 55 4.54 -13.47 0.43
CA ALA A 55 3.32 -13.43 -0.38
C ALA A 55 3.39 -14.40 -1.58
N LEU A 56 4.51 -14.43 -2.31
CA LEU A 56 4.73 -15.41 -3.39
C LEU A 56 4.69 -16.84 -2.88
N LYS A 57 5.30 -17.10 -1.71
CA LYS A 57 5.25 -18.42 -1.06
C LYS A 57 3.83 -18.79 -0.63
N ALA A 58 3.08 -17.88 -0.04
CA ALA A 58 1.69 -18.10 0.37
C ALA A 58 0.78 -18.40 -0.83
N ALA A 59 1.03 -17.75 -1.97
CA ALA A 59 0.33 -18.01 -3.22
C ALA A 59 0.85 -19.25 -3.98
N HIS A 60 1.85 -19.96 -3.44
CA HIS A 60 2.51 -21.07 -4.14
C HIS A 60 2.96 -20.68 -5.58
N TYR A 61 3.56 -19.50 -5.71
CA TYR A 61 4.05 -19.00 -6.99
C TYR A 61 5.09 -19.95 -7.60
N THR A 62 4.98 -20.14 -8.90
CA THR A 62 5.92 -20.92 -9.71
C THR A 62 6.31 -20.15 -10.97
N PRO A 63 7.42 -20.49 -11.66
CA PRO A 63 7.80 -19.86 -12.93
C PRO A 63 6.76 -20.02 -14.06
N ASP A 64 5.84 -20.97 -13.94
CA ASP A 64 4.74 -21.14 -14.89
C ASP A 64 3.60 -20.13 -14.70
N ASP A 65 3.59 -19.39 -13.60
CA ASP A 65 2.59 -18.35 -13.36
C ASP A 65 2.95 -17.05 -14.11
N VAL A 66 1.95 -16.21 -14.29
CA VAL A 66 2.11 -14.82 -14.74
C VAL A 66 1.96 -13.93 -13.52
N LEU A 67 2.92 -13.04 -13.31
CA LEU A 67 2.89 -12.07 -12.22
C LEU A 67 2.63 -10.66 -12.77
N VAL A 68 1.66 -9.95 -12.20
CA VAL A 68 1.39 -8.54 -12.51
C VAL A 68 1.61 -7.72 -11.25
N LEU A 69 2.59 -6.83 -11.27
CA LEU A 69 2.88 -5.88 -10.18
C LEU A 69 2.22 -4.55 -10.51
N VAL A 70 1.24 -4.14 -9.68
CA VAL A 70 0.34 -3.02 -9.97
C VAL A 70 0.80 -1.74 -9.27
N GLY A 71 2.11 -1.46 -9.34
CA GLY A 71 2.72 -0.23 -8.83
C GLY A 71 3.09 -0.23 -7.34
N ASP A 72 3.77 0.85 -6.94
CA ASP A 72 4.35 1.09 -5.61
C ASP A 72 5.22 -0.08 -5.12
N LEU A 73 6.15 -0.48 -6.00
CA LEU A 73 7.13 -1.51 -5.72
C LEU A 73 8.15 -1.03 -4.69
N VAL A 74 8.58 0.22 -4.79
CA VAL A 74 9.64 0.83 -3.98
C VAL A 74 9.08 1.90 -3.03
N GLU A 75 9.98 2.51 -2.25
CA GLU A 75 9.71 3.56 -1.27
C GLU A 75 8.95 3.10 -0.01
N LYS A 76 9.11 3.84 1.07
CA LYS A 76 8.39 3.70 2.34
C LYS A 76 8.63 2.38 3.09
N GLY A 77 9.38 1.46 2.56
CA GLY A 77 9.69 0.17 3.16
C GLY A 77 11.16 -0.01 3.54
N PRO A 78 11.50 -1.14 4.13
CA PRO A 78 12.82 -1.30 4.77
C PRO A 78 13.99 -1.40 3.77
N ASP A 79 13.78 -1.94 2.55
CA ASP A 79 14.86 -2.17 1.59
C ASP A 79 14.33 -2.19 0.14
N SER A 80 14.06 -1.00 -0.39
CA SER A 80 13.56 -0.80 -1.74
C SER A 80 14.56 -1.21 -2.81
N LEU A 81 15.86 -0.97 -2.59
CA LEU A 81 16.89 -1.28 -3.59
C LEU A 81 17.04 -2.80 -3.78
N THR A 82 17.01 -3.56 -2.72
CA THR A 82 17.10 -5.02 -2.80
C THR A 82 15.85 -5.62 -3.42
N LEU A 83 14.64 -5.13 -3.05
CA LEU A 83 13.40 -5.59 -3.68
C LEU A 83 13.38 -5.26 -5.17
N LEU A 84 13.73 -4.04 -5.57
CA LEU A 84 13.80 -3.64 -6.98
C LEU A 84 14.68 -4.59 -7.80
N ARG A 85 15.89 -4.86 -7.31
CA ARG A 85 16.82 -5.80 -7.96
C ARG A 85 16.30 -7.23 -8.03
N ALA A 86 15.65 -7.71 -6.97
CA ALA A 86 15.01 -9.02 -6.96
C ALA A 86 13.89 -9.13 -8.01
N VAL A 87 13.08 -8.08 -8.17
CA VAL A 87 12.02 -8.02 -9.20
C VAL A 87 12.64 -7.93 -10.59
N MET A 88 13.71 -7.14 -10.79
CA MET A 88 14.42 -7.07 -12.06
C MET A 88 14.96 -8.45 -12.47
N GLU A 89 15.57 -9.20 -11.54
CA GLU A 89 16.04 -10.56 -11.78
C GLU A 89 14.87 -11.51 -12.09
N LEU A 90 13.80 -11.44 -11.32
CA LEU A 90 12.60 -12.25 -11.54
C LEU A 90 12.02 -12.01 -12.94
N ALA A 91 11.97 -10.77 -13.40
CA ALA A 91 11.44 -10.39 -14.71
C ALA A 91 12.33 -10.84 -15.89
N GLN A 92 13.61 -11.11 -15.66
CA GLN A 92 14.49 -11.67 -16.71
C GLN A 92 14.20 -13.14 -17.01
N HIS A 93 13.67 -13.89 -16.05
CA HIS A 93 13.53 -15.34 -16.12
C HIS A 93 12.06 -15.82 -16.12
N ASN A 94 11.12 -14.94 -15.82
CA ASN A 94 9.71 -15.28 -15.65
C ASN A 94 8.82 -14.28 -16.40
N THR A 95 7.53 -14.60 -16.54
CA THR A 95 6.55 -13.68 -17.12
C THR A 95 6.06 -12.72 -16.05
N VAL A 96 6.66 -11.55 -15.99
CA VAL A 96 6.34 -10.49 -15.02
C VAL A 96 6.00 -9.20 -15.76
N TYR A 97 4.88 -8.62 -15.44
CA TYR A 97 4.46 -7.29 -15.89
C TYR A 97 4.54 -6.34 -14.69
N CYS A 98 5.28 -5.25 -14.82
CA CYS A 98 5.39 -4.24 -13.77
C CYS A 98 4.75 -2.95 -14.25
N LEU A 99 3.81 -2.40 -13.48
CA LEU A 99 3.21 -1.10 -13.70
C LEU A 99 3.84 -0.07 -12.77
N ASN A 100 3.79 1.18 -13.20
CA ASN A 100 4.30 2.31 -12.45
C ASN A 100 3.26 2.77 -11.40
N GLY A 101 3.70 2.91 -10.15
CA GLY A 101 2.96 3.59 -9.09
C GLY A 101 3.54 4.98 -8.83
N ASN A 102 2.88 5.77 -7.98
CA ASN A 102 3.35 7.12 -7.68
C ASN A 102 4.70 7.12 -6.94
N CYS A 103 4.97 6.11 -6.13
CA CYS A 103 6.25 5.99 -5.43
C CYS A 103 7.39 5.56 -6.35
N ASP A 104 7.13 4.68 -7.32
CA ASP A 104 8.14 4.22 -8.28
C ASP A 104 8.65 5.36 -9.18
N ASN A 105 7.81 6.36 -9.41
CA ASN A 105 8.12 7.49 -10.26
C ASN A 105 9.11 8.48 -9.62
N LEU A 106 9.14 8.59 -8.30
CA LEU A 106 9.92 9.61 -7.58
C LEU A 106 11.41 9.57 -7.88
N VAL A 107 12.01 8.38 -7.85
CA VAL A 107 13.46 8.23 -8.11
C VAL A 107 13.82 8.58 -9.55
N ARG A 108 12.96 8.20 -10.49
CA ARG A 108 13.13 8.53 -11.89
C ARG A 108 13.02 10.05 -12.12
N GLU A 109 12.01 10.70 -11.57
CA GLU A 109 11.85 12.15 -11.65
C GLU A 109 13.03 12.89 -11.04
N PHE A 110 13.47 12.49 -9.84
CA PHE A 110 14.67 13.05 -9.21
C PHE A 110 15.90 12.93 -10.13
N ALA A 111 16.06 11.79 -10.79
CA ALA A 111 17.22 11.58 -11.67
C ALA A 111 17.12 12.36 -13.00
N GLU A 112 15.92 12.45 -13.60
CA GLU A 112 15.75 12.93 -14.98
C GLU A 112 15.30 14.39 -15.08
N GLU A 113 14.43 14.87 -14.18
CA GLU A 113 13.80 16.18 -14.31
C GLU A 113 14.78 17.33 -14.02
N PRO A 114 14.85 18.35 -14.90
CA PRO A 114 15.55 19.59 -14.58
C PRO A 114 14.92 20.26 -13.35
N GLY A 115 15.77 20.75 -12.45
CA GLY A 115 15.28 21.44 -11.24
C GLY A 115 14.89 20.55 -10.06
N ALA A 116 14.91 19.23 -10.21
CA ALA A 116 14.54 18.31 -9.11
C ALA A 116 15.43 18.48 -7.86
N VAL A 117 16.69 18.87 -8.01
CA VAL A 117 17.60 19.10 -6.87
C VAL A 117 17.34 20.42 -6.14
N GLU A 118 16.69 21.37 -6.79
CA GLU A 118 16.26 22.66 -6.24
C GLU A 118 14.83 22.58 -5.68
N ASP A 119 14.09 21.49 -5.96
CA ASP A 119 12.73 21.30 -5.46
C ASP A 119 12.77 20.95 -3.96
N PRO A 120 12.18 21.78 -3.08
CA PRO A 120 12.14 21.54 -1.65
C PRO A 120 11.39 20.26 -1.27
N PHE A 121 10.59 19.69 -2.18
CA PHE A 121 9.93 18.41 -2.00
C PHE A 121 10.92 17.30 -1.68
N TYR A 122 12.01 17.16 -2.43
CA TYR A 122 12.97 16.06 -2.22
C TYR A 122 13.68 16.16 -0.88
N ASP A 123 14.10 17.35 -0.45
CA ASP A 123 14.68 17.54 0.88
C ASP A 123 13.70 17.13 1.99
N HIS A 124 12.45 17.58 1.88
CA HIS A 124 11.41 17.22 2.84
C HIS A 124 11.10 15.70 2.82
N TYR A 125 10.99 15.11 1.64
CA TYR A 125 10.69 13.69 1.44
C TYR A 125 11.80 12.80 2.01
N LEU A 126 13.08 13.12 1.76
CA LEU A 126 14.21 12.39 2.30
C LEU A 126 14.27 12.47 3.84
N LYS A 127 13.96 13.63 4.43
CA LYS A 127 13.88 13.79 5.89
C LYS A 127 12.72 12.99 6.50
N MET A 128 11.57 12.98 5.84
CA MET A 128 10.37 12.27 6.32
C MET A 128 10.56 10.74 6.31
N TRP A 129 11.09 10.19 5.24
CA TRP A 129 11.18 8.73 5.06
C TRP A 129 12.55 8.16 5.45
N GLY A 130 13.61 8.97 5.46
CA GLY A 130 14.94 8.56 5.90
C GLY A 130 15.40 7.25 5.23
N ASP A 131 15.77 6.27 6.05
CA ASP A 131 16.28 4.96 5.61
C ASP A 131 15.27 4.16 4.78
N ARG A 132 14.01 4.55 4.80
CA ARG A 132 12.93 3.94 4.02
C ARG A 132 12.77 4.54 2.61
N CYS A 133 13.62 5.49 2.23
CA CYS A 133 13.64 6.12 0.92
C CYS A 133 14.68 5.46 0.01
N LEU A 134 14.28 5.09 -1.22
CA LEU A 134 15.18 4.46 -2.20
C LEU A 134 16.38 5.34 -2.54
N LEU A 135 16.19 6.66 -2.65
CA LEU A 135 17.31 7.59 -2.92
C LEU A 135 18.37 7.57 -1.83
N ILE A 136 17.96 7.50 -0.55
CA ILE A 136 18.89 7.33 0.58
C ILE A 136 19.62 5.98 0.49
N GLN A 137 18.90 4.91 0.19
CA GLN A 137 19.48 3.56 0.05
C GLN A 137 20.47 3.49 -1.11
N MET A 138 20.15 4.10 -2.25
CA MET A 138 21.06 4.23 -3.40
C MET A 138 22.31 5.04 -3.04
N GLY A 139 22.14 6.19 -2.39
CA GLY A 139 23.26 7.03 -1.93
C GLY A 139 24.21 6.21 -1.06
N ARG A 140 23.70 5.55 -0.03
CA ARG A 140 24.50 4.74 0.91
C ARG A 140 25.21 3.58 0.24
N ALA A 141 24.58 2.94 -0.74
CA ALA A 141 25.20 1.85 -1.49
C ALA A 141 26.48 2.29 -2.26
N VAL A 142 26.67 3.58 -2.49
CA VAL A 142 27.86 4.16 -3.14
C VAL A 142 28.67 5.08 -2.20
N GLY A 143 28.42 5.00 -0.90
CA GLY A 143 29.20 5.71 0.13
C GLY A 143 28.78 7.15 0.37
N LEU A 144 27.59 7.56 -0.08
CA LEU A 144 26.98 8.85 0.25
C LEU A 144 25.96 8.67 1.37
N ASP A 145 25.84 9.69 2.25
CA ASP A 145 24.82 9.72 3.30
C ASP A 145 24.18 11.11 3.31
N PRO A 146 23.28 11.39 2.34
CA PRO A 146 22.71 12.72 2.18
C PRO A 146 21.88 13.11 3.42
N ARG A 147 22.09 14.37 3.88
CA ARG A 147 21.50 14.90 5.11
C ARG A 147 20.69 16.16 4.90
N GLY A 148 20.92 16.85 3.79
CA GLY A 148 20.28 18.12 3.50
C GLY A 148 20.24 18.43 2.01
N PRO A 149 19.64 19.57 1.64
CA PRO A 149 19.48 19.97 0.25
C PRO A 149 20.82 20.18 -0.48
N GLU A 150 21.89 20.51 0.26
CA GLU A 150 23.24 20.65 -0.30
C GLU A 150 23.82 19.36 -0.86
N ASP A 151 23.33 18.21 -0.40
CA ASP A 151 23.78 16.88 -0.84
C ASP A 151 23.04 16.38 -2.09
N LEU A 152 21.88 16.95 -2.42
CA LEU A 152 21.01 16.50 -3.51
C LEU A 152 21.71 16.49 -4.89
N PRO A 153 22.52 17.50 -5.26
CA PRO A 153 23.25 17.45 -6.53
C PRO A 153 24.21 16.27 -6.63
N ALA A 154 24.96 15.99 -5.56
CA ALA A 154 25.90 14.86 -5.52
C ALA A 154 25.15 13.52 -5.52
N LEU A 155 24.04 13.42 -4.80
CA LEU A 155 23.17 12.24 -4.80
C LEU A 155 22.63 11.96 -6.20
N ARG A 156 22.09 12.98 -6.89
CA ARG A 156 21.56 12.86 -8.26
C ARG A 156 22.60 12.34 -9.23
N GLU A 157 23.80 12.91 -9.19
CA GLU A 157 24.90 12.46 -10.05
C GLU A 157 25.30 11.01 -9.78
N ALA A 158 25.37 10.61 -8.50
CA ALA A 158 25.66 9.26 -8.09
C ALA A 158 24.57 8.28 -8.55
N VAL A 159 23.29 8.64 -8.38
CA VAL A 159 22.15 7.82 -8.82
C VAL A 159 22.21 7.60 -10.33
N ARG A 160 22.40 8.64 -11.11
CA ARG A 160 22.54 8.54 -12.59
C ARG A 160 23.69 7.66 -13.02
N LYS A 161 24.84 7.79 -12.35
CA LYS A 161 26.08 7.10 -12.72
C LYS A 161 26.07 5.62 -12.36
N HIS A 162 25.52 5.27 -11.20
CA HIS A 162 25.70 3.95 -10.62
C HIS A 162 24.46 3.06 -10.69
N PHE A 163 23.26 3.64 -10.96
CA PHE A 163 21.99 2.92 -10.95
C PHE A 163 21.23 3.03 -12.29
N ALA A 164 21.97 3.18 -13.40
CA ALA A 164 21.36 3.27 -14.72
C ALA A 164 20.46 2.07 -15.09
N PRO A 165 20.78 0.80 -14.74
CA PRO A 165 19.87 -0.33 -14.97
C PRO A 165 18.57 -0.23 -14.19
N GLU A 166 18.61 0.17 -12.91
CA GLU A 166 17.44 0.35 -12.06
C GLU A 166 16.57 1.50 -12.59
N LEU A 167 17.17 2.63 -12.95
CA LEU A 167 16.45 3.75 -13.56
C LEU A 167 15.79 3.35 -14.88
N ALA A 168 16.49 2.61 -15.74
CA ALA A 168 15.95 2.12 -17.01
C ALA A 168 14.77 1.15 -16.79
N PHE A 169 14.85 0.30 -15.77
CA PHE A 169 13.76 -0.60 -15.40
C PHE A 169 12.52 0.19 -14.92
N LEU A 170 12.67 1.10 -13.97
CA LEU A 170 11.58 1.97 -13.51
C LEU A 170 10.99 2.80 -14.67
N ALA A 171 11.85 3.35 -15.54
CA ALA A 171 11.42 4.08 -16.72
C ALA A 171 10.67 3.21 -17.75
N SER A 172 10.85 1.90 -17.75
CA SER A 172 10.16 0.98 -18.67
C SER A 172 8.72 0.65 -18.25
N MET A 173 8.37 0.83 -16.97
CA MET A 173 7.06 0.47 -16.42
C MET A 173 5.96 1.38 -16.96
N PRO A 174 4.91 0.85 -17.64
CA PRO A 174 3.76 1.64 -18.07
C PRO A 174 2.86 2.00 -16.87
N GLU A 175 2.03 3.02 -17.02
CA GLU A 175 1.03 3.40 -16.03
C GLU A 175 -0.23 2.52 -16.13
N ILE A 176 -0.54 2.03 -17.33
CA ILE A 176 -1.78 1.27 -17.59
C ILE A 176 -1.45 0.05 -18.45
N MET A 177 -1.97 -1.11 -18.06
CA MET A 177 -1.98 -2.31 -18.87
C MET A 177 -3.42 -2.77 -19.12
N VAL A 178 -3.76 -3.00 -20.38
CA VAL A 178 -5.08 -3.45 -20.82
C VAL A 178 -4.98 -4.83 -21.45
N THR A 179 -5.84 -5.73 -21.01
CA THR A 179 -6.04 -7.06 -21.62
C THR A 179 -7.51 -7.19 -22.07
N PRO A 180 -7.92 -8.26 -22.73
CA PRO A 180 -9.33 -8.43 -23.09
C PRO A 180 -10.30 -8.34 -21.91
N ASP A 181 -9.92 -8.91 -20.74
CA ASP A 181 -10.81 -9.04 -19.58
C ASP A 181 -10.41 -8.14 -18.41
N TYR A 182 -9.19 -7.59 -18.40
CA TYR A 182 -8.63 -6.85 -17.27
C TYR A 182 -8.02 -5.51 -17.69
N LEU A 183 -8.14 -4.55 -16.79
CA LEU A 183 -7.47 -3.26 -16.80
C LEU A 183 -6.65 -3.15 -15.50
N PHE A 184 -5.35 -2.96 -15.60
CA PHE A 184 -4.47 -2.78 -14.45
C PHE A 184 -3.96 -1.34 -14.45
N VAL A 185 -4.14 -0.66 -13.33
CA VAL A 185 -3.69 0.71 -13.11
C VAL A 185 -3.52 0.94 -11.62
N HIS A 186 -2.45 1.62 -11.20
CA HIS A 186 -2.14 1.72 -9.77
C HIS A 186 -3.22 2.47 -8.98
N GLY A 187 -3.54 3.71 -9.34
CA GLY A 187 -4.52 4.53 -8.60
C GLY A 187 -5.95 4.45 -9.14
N GLY A 188 -6.11 4.21 -10.44
CA GLY A 188 -7.42 4.14 -11.09
C GLY A 188 -7.58 5.13 -12.24
N VAL A 189 -8.65 4.94 -13.01
CA VAL A 189 -9.04 5.80 -14.13
C VAL A 189 -10.56 6.02 -14.13
N ALA A 190 -11.01 7.10 -14.74
CA ALA A 190 -12.45 7.40 -14.79
C ALA A 190 -13.19 6.58 -15.85
N ASP A 191 -12.51 6.24 -16.96
CA ASP A 191 -13.10 5.58 -18.12
C ASP A 191 -12.08 4.63 -18.78
N GLU A 192 -12.49 3.42 -19.10
CA GLU A 192 -11.63 2.41 -19.74
C GLU A 192 -11.46 2.59 -21.26
N GLU A 193 -12.25 3.46 -21.88
CA GLU A 193 -12.20 3.70 -23.32
C GLU A 193 -11.30 4.91 -23.69
N GLN A 194 -11.00 5.80 -22.74
CA GLN A 194 -10.20 7.00 -22.95
C GLN A 194 -8.95 6.96 -22.05
N LEU A 195 -8.01 6.09 -22.37
CA LEU A 195 -6.81 5.86 -21.57
C LEU A 195 -5.59 6.62 -22.08
N GLU A 196 -5.52 6.86 -23.40
CA GLU A 196 -4.40 7.56 -24.03
C GLU A 196 -4.45 9.06 -23.75
N GLY A 197 -3.31 9.61 -23.38
CA GLY A 197 -3.18 11.05 -23.14
C GLY A 197 -3.72 11.54 -21.80
N LEU A 198 -4.12 10.62 -20.91
CA LEU A 198 -4.40 10.96 -19.52
C LEU A 198 -3.13 11.48 -18.82
N ASP A 199 -3.32 12.20 -17.75
CA ASP A 199 -2.26 12.59 -16.84
C ASP A 199 -1.78 11.34 -16.08
N ALA A 200 -0.51 10.98 -16.24
CA ALA A 200 0.10 9.81 -15.60
C ALA A 200 0.03 9.88 -14.08
N TRP A 201 0.27 11.07 -13.50
CA TRP A 201 0.21 11.24 -12.05
C TRP A 201 -1.18 10.95 -11.50
N ARG A 202 -2.24 11.44 -12.14
CA ARG A 202 -3.62 11.20 -11.72
C ARG A 202 -4.04 9.73 -11.81
N CYS A 203 -3.45 8.97 -12.74
CA CYS A 203 -3.71 7.54 -12.85
C CYS A 203 -2.98 6.73 -11.76
N MET A 204 -1.84 7.23 -11.28
CA MET A 204 -1.06 6.61 -10.22
C MET A 204 -1.51 7.09 -8.83
N LYS A 205 -1.83 8.38 -8.68
CA LYS A 205 -2.21 9.05 -7.43
C LYS A 205 -3.68 9.45 -7.47
N ASN A 206 -4.57 8.49 -7.21
CA ASN A 206 -6.02 8.67 -7.23
C ASN A 206 -6.63 8.17 -5.90
N ASP A 207 -6.54 9.03 -4.88
CA ASP A 207 -7.00 8.73 -3.54
C ASP A 207 -8.51 8.42 -3.52
N ASP A 208 -8.90 7.46 -2.68
CA ASP A 208 -10.31 7.08 -2.46
C ASP A 208 -11.08 6.76 -3.76
N PHE A 209 -10.41 6.06 -4.68
CA PHE A 209 -10.94 5.74 -6.02
C PHE A 209 -12.31 5.05 -5.98
N LEU A 210 -12.52 4.13 -5.03
CA LEU A 210 -13.78 3.38 -4.98
C LEU A 210 -14.98 4.27 -4.63
N SER A 211 -14.78 5.37 -3.89
CA SER A 211 -15.86 6.30 -3.54
C SER A 211 -16.31 7.19 -4.71
N GLN A 212 -15.55 7.21 -5.82
CA GLN A 212 -15.85 8.04 -7.00
C GLN A 212 -16.96 7.45 -7.89
N GLY A 213 -17.41 6.22 -7.63
CA GLY A 213 -18.60 5.66 -8.28
C GLY A 213 -18.38 5.05 -9.67
N HIS A 214 -17.12 4.92 -10.14
CA HIS A 214 -16.81 4.34 -11.45
C HIS A 214 -17.18 2.86 -11.55
N ALA A 215 -17.50 2.40 -12.75
CA ALA A 215 -17.76 1.01 -13.10
C ALA A 215 -17.20 0.72 -14.50
N PHE A 216 -16.77 -0.52 -14.73
CA PHE A 216 -16.05 -0.94 -15.93
C PHE A 216 -16.69 -2.19 -16.53
N ARG A 217 -16.41 -2.40 -17.82
CA ARG A 217 -16.73 -3.67 -18.50
C ARG A 217 -15.68 -4.73 -18.18
N ARG A 218 -14.39 -4.32 -18.16
CA ARG A 218 -13.26 -5.14 -17.71
C ARG A 218 -13.14 -5.07 -16.20
N TRP A 219 -12.54 -6.08 -15.58
CA TRP A 219 -12.13 -5.95 -14.20
C TRP A 219 -10.97 -4.96 -14.07
N CYS A 220 -11.20 -3.83 -13.40
CA CYS A 220 -10.19 -2.84 -13.06
C CYS A 220 -9.49 -3.24 -11.75
N ILE A 221 -8.22 -3.62 -11.84
CA ILE A 221 -7.39 -4.02 -10.70
C ILE A 221 -6.56 -2.83 -10.28
N VAL A 222 -6.73 -2.37 -9.03
CA VAL A 222 -6.06 -1.18 -8.47
C VAL A 222 -5.37 -1.47 -7.15
N GLY A 223 -4.35 -0.65 -6.82
CA GLY A 223 -3.68 -0.57 -5.52
C GLY A 223 -3.85 0.79 -4.87
N HIS A 224 -2.72 1.39 -4.43
CA HIS A 224 -2.55 2.76 -3.98
C HIS A 224 -3.27 3.13 -2.67
N TRP A 225 -4.54 2.82 -2.56
CA TRP A 225 -5.35 3.19 -1.40
C TRP A 225 -5.60 1.96 -0.53
N PRO A 226 -4.97 1.85 0.66
CA PRO A 226 -5.13 0.68 1.52
C PRO A 226 -6.59 0.32 1.74
N VAL A 227 -6.93 -0.94 1.46
CA VAL A 227 -8.32 -1.43 1.50
C VAL A 227 -8.99 -1.14 2.84
N THR A 228 -8.24 -1.20 3.94
CA THR A 228 -8.79 -0.90 5.28
C THR A 228 -9.41 0.50 5.38
N LEU A 229 -8.98 1.46 4.53
CA LEU A 229 -9.52 2.82 4.52
C LEU A 229 -10.95 2.91 3.96
N TYR A 230 -11.39 1.91 3.19
CA TYR A 230 -12.78 1.82 2.72
C TYR A 230 -13.74 1.22 3.76
N HIS A 231 -13.23 0.67 4.86
CA HIS A 231 -14.01 -0.02 5.89
C HIS A 231 -14.25 0.85 7.13
N PRO A 232 -15.41 1.51 7.30
CA PRO A 232 -15.62 2.41 8.43
C PRO A 232 -15.90 1.70 9.76
N HIS A 233 -16.24 0.42 9.75
CA HIS A 233 -16.68 -0.33 10.92
C HIS A 233 -15.75 -1.47 11.31
N VAL A 234 -15.47 -2.37 10.37
CA VAL A 234 -14.66 -3.57 10.60
C VAL A 234 -13.38 -3.43 9.77
N PRO A 235 -12.19 -3.30 10.41
CA PRO A 235 -10.93 -3.18 9.66
C PRO A 235 -10.67 -4.44 8.86
N SER A 236 -10.43 -4.28 7.55
CA SER A 236 -10.03 -5.38 6.68
C SER A 236 -8.97 -4.94 5.70
N ALA A 237 -7.87 -5.69 5.63
CA ALA A 237 -6.81 -5.54 4.65
C ALA A 237 -6.93 -6.57 3.50
N ALA A 238 -7.98 -7.41 3.51
CA ALA A 238 -8.25 -8.36 2.42
C ALA A 238 -8.64 -7.63 1.12
N PRO A 239 -8.34 -8.17 -0.07
CA PRO A 239 -8.76 -7.56 -1.32
C PRO A 239 -10.26 -7.25 -1.34
N LEU A 240 -10.62 -6.05 -1.76
CA LEU A 240 -12.01 -5.61 -1.86
C LEU A 240 -12.49 -5.77 -3.31
N LEU A 241 -13.40 -6.72 -3.52
CA LEU A 241 -13.99 -7.00 -4.82
C LEU A 241 -15.37 -6.36 -4.92
N LEU A 242 -15.61 -5.59 -5.98
CA LEU A 242 -16.89 -4.96 -6.30
C LEU A 242 -17.43 -5.54 -7.63
N PRO A 243 -18.09 -6.70 -7.61
CA PRO A 243 -18.52 -7.39 -8.83
C PRO A 243 -19.47 -6.56 -9.72
N ASP A 244 -20.39 -5.82 -9.11
CA ASP A 244 -21.33 -4.96 -9.83
C ASP A 244 -20.66 -3.80 -10.58
N ARG A 245 -19.42 -3.48 -10.21
CA ARG A 245 -18.63 -2.40 -10.81
C ARG A 245 -17.41 -2.89 -11.56
N HIS A 246 -17.12 -4.19 -11.48
CA HIS A 246 -15.91 -4.82 -11.97
C HIS A 246 -14.63 -4.11 -11.48
N ILE A 247 -14.50 -3.91 -10.17
CA ILE A 247 -13.30 -3.34 -9.56
C ILE A 247 -12.75 -4.29 -8.49
N ALA A 248 -11.44 -4.47 -8.47
CA ALA A 248 -10.70 -5.14 -7.39
C ALA A 248 -9.62 -4.21 -6.85
N SER A 249 -9.73 -3.81 -5.57
CA SER A 249 -8.70 -3.06 -4.85
C SER A 249 -7.90 -4.02 -3.99
N ILE A 250 -6.56 -4.03 -4.14
CA ILE A 250 -5.69 -5.07 -3.58
C ILE A 250 -4.60 -4.58 -2.64
N ASP A 251 -4.49 -3.28 -2.37
CA ASP A 251 -3.52 -2.74 -1.41
C ASP A 251 -3.86 -3.17 0.03
N GLY A 252 -3.06 -4.04 0.60
CA GLY A 252 -3.21 -4.55 1.97
C GLY A 252 -2.53 -3.69 3.05
N GLY A 253 -1.98 -2.52 2.71
CA GLY A 253 -1.28 -1.63 3.63
C GLY A 253 0.12 -2.12 4.02
N CYS A 254 0.77 -2.94 3.20
CA CYS A 254 2.14 -3.43 3.43
C CYS A 254 3.09 -2.26 3.72
N SER A 255 3.93 -2.41 4.75
CA SER A 255 4.89 -1.40 5.23
C SER A 255 4.29 -0.09 5.77
N LEU A 256 3.01 0.19 5.52
CA LEU A 256 2.34 1.43 5.92
C LEU A 256 1.48 1.28 7.18
N LYS A 257 1.03 0.06 7.50
CA LYS A 257 0.15 -0.24 8.62
C LYS A 257 0.78 -1.23 9.58
N TRP A 258 0.50 -1.10 10.88
CA TRP A 258 0.99 -2.03 11.91
C TRP A 258 0.50 -3.47 11.70
N ASP A 259 -0.70 -3.61 11.17
CA ASP A 259 -1.34 -4.86 10.80
C ASP A 259 -1.38 -5.07 9.29
N GLY A 260 -0.58 -4.31 8.52
CA GLY A 260 -0.52 -4.40 7.06
C GLY A 260 -0.14 -5.79 6.57
N GLN A 261 -0.54 -6.09 5.35
CA GLN A 261 -0.20 -7.33 4.64
C GLN A 261 0.06 -7.05 3.17
N LEU A 262 0.78 -7.95 2.51
CA LEU A 262 0.89 -7.95 1.06
C LEU A 262 -0.07 -8.98 0.48
N ASN A 263 -1.03 -8.51 -0.28
CA ASN A 263 -2.03 -9.34 -0.95
C ASN A 263 -1.52 -9.87 -2.29
N VAL A 264 -1.93 -11.08 -2.61
CA VAL A 264 -1.81 -11.68 -3.94
C VAL A 264 -3.20 -12.03 -4.41
N LEU A 265 -3.69 -11.39 -5.45
CA LEU A 265 -4.97 -11.71 -6.08
C LEU A 265 -4.72 -12.70 -7.23
N GLU A 266 -5.30 -13.90 -7.14
CA GLU A 266 -5.33 -14.85 -8.24
C GLU A 266 -6.57 -14.56 -9.10
N LEU A 267 -6.33 -14.23 -10.36
CA LEU A 267 -7.39 -13.91 -11.31
C LEU A 267 -8.09 -15.19 -11.80
N PRO A 268 -9.40 -15.14 -12.09
CA PRO A 268 -10.13 -16.24 -12.69
C PRO A 268 -9.48 -16.75 -13.98
N ARG A 269 -9.39 -18.07 -14.13
CA ARG A 269 -8.84 -18.69 -15.36
C ARG A 269 -9.77 -18.57 -16.56
N THR A 270 -11.04 -18.36 -16.29
CA THR A 270 -12.10 -18.17 -17.30
C THR A 270 -12.92 -16.95 -16.95
N PRO A 271 -13.42 -16.19 -17.94
CA PRO A 271 -14.32 -15.08 -17.68
C PRO A 271 -15.50 -15.49 -16.79
N GLY A 272 -15.80 -14.68 -15.76
CA GLY A 272 -16.87 -14.96 -14.81
C GLY A 272 -16.56 -16.01 -13.72
N GLY A 273 -15.33 -16.53 -13.67
CA GLY A 273 -14.88 -17.40 -12.56
C GLY A 273 -14.60 -16.61 -11.28
N ASP A 274 -14.32 -17.36 -10.21
CA ASP A 274 -14.06 -16.78 -8.90
C ASP A 274 -12.60 -16.32 -8.76
N PHE A 275 -12.42 -15.15 -8.17
CA PHE A 275 -11.14 -14.69 -7.65
C PHE A 275 -10.75 -15.51 -6.42
N ARG A 276 -9.44 -15.74 -6.27
CA ARG A 276 -8.85 -16.23 -5.02
C ARG A 276 -7.83 -15.21 -4.55
N TRP A 277 -7.50 -15.24 -3.28
CA TRP A 277 -6.44 -14.39 -2.77
C TRP A 277 -5.65 -15.08 -1.68
N TYR A 278 -4.44 -14.61 -1.52
CA TYR A 278 -3.48 -15.03 -0.51
C TYR A 278 -2.88 -13.78 0.10
N ALA A 279 -2.29 -13.89 1.28
CA ALA A 279 -1.62 -12.75 1.90
C ALA A 279 -0.46 -13.21 2.77
N TYR A 280 0.43 -12.27 3.02
CA TYR A 280 1.49 -12.41 4.00
C TYR A 280 1.61 -11.13 4.81
N ASP A 281 1.62 -11.22 6.15
CA ASP A 281 1.68 -10.09 7.08
C ASP A 281 2.94 -10.08 7.97
N GLY A 282 3.76 -11.14 7.90
CA GLY A 282 4.98 -11.21 8.69
C GLY A 282 4.78 -11.27 10.21
N LEU A 283 3.54 -11.27 10.69
CA LEU A 283 3.23 -11.24 12.12
C LEU A 283 3.42 -12.62 12.79
N PRO A 284 3.73 -12.66 14.09
CA PRO A 284 3.72 -13.89 14.84
C PRO A 284 2.34 -14.53 14.83
N THR A 285 2.28 -15.86 14.72
CA THR A 285 1.01 -16.59 14.74
C THR A 285 0.78 -17.27 16.08
N ALA A 286 -0.49 -17.39 16.47
CA ALA A 286 -0.95 -18.12 17.65
C ALA A 286 -2.23 -18.91 17.34
N VAL A 287 -2.57 -19.84 18.23
CA VAL A 287 -3.84 -20.59 18.16
C VAL A 287 -4.78 -20.06 19.24
N ALA A 288 -5.99 -19.70 18.84
CA ALA A 288 -7.04 -19.29 19.78
C ALA A 288 -7.56 -20.51 20.54
N LEU A 289 -7.57 -20.42 21.87
CA LEU A 289 -8.03 -21.51 22.72
C LEU A 289 -9.53 -21.39 23.07
N ASP A 290 -10.06 -20.18 23.04
CA ASP A 290 -11.44 -19.88 23.40
C ASP A 290 -12.17 -19.28 22.19
N GLY A 291 -13.50 -19.47 22.13
CA GLY A 291 -14.34 -18.84 21.12
C GLY A 291 -14.70 -17.41 21.49
N GLN A 292 -14.93 -16.55 20.48
CA GLN A 292 -15.42 -15.19 20.64
C GLN A 292 -16.40 -14.86 19.53
N ILE A 293 -17.56 -14.29 19.91
CA ILE A 293 -18.52 -13.74 18.95
C ILE A 293 -18.10 -12.31 18.53
N PRO A 294 -18.37 -11.92 17.27
CA PRO A 294 -18.00 -10.57 16.80
C PRO A 294 -18.87 -9.50 17.46
N SER A 295 -18.36 -8.27 17.48
CA SER A 295 -19.22 -7.11 17.81
C SER A 295 -20.27 -6.91 16.71
N SER A 296 -21.48 -6.58 17.10
CA SER A 296 -22.54 -6.19 16.17
C SER A 296 -22.42 -4.76 15.66
N ASP A 297 -21.63 -3.94 16.35
CA ASP A 297 -21.36 -2.53 16.03
C ASP A 297 -19.95 -2.16 16.47
N SER A 298 -19.21 -1.46 15.60
CA SER A 298 -17.81 -1.06 15.83
C SER A 298 -17.43 0.14 14.98
N VAL A 299 -16.29 0.73 15.31
CA VAL A 299 -15.64 1.77 14.51
C VAL A 299 -14.25 1.33 14.08
N ASN A 300 -13.89 1.62 12.83
CA ASN A 300 -12.53 1.62 12.36
C ASN A 300 -12.05 3.07 12.27
N VAL A 301 -11.28 3.51 13.25
CA VAL A 301 -10.57 4.79 13.22
C VAL A 301 -9.39 4.61 12.31
N ARG A 302 -9.37 5.31 11.19
CA ARG A 302 -8.44 5.09 10.09
C ARG A 302 -7.83 6.39 9.61
N TRP A 303 -6.72 6.29 8.96
CA TRP A 303 -5.99 7.44 8.44
C TRP A 303 -6.92 8.43 7.69
N GLY A 304 -6.70 9.74 7.87
CA GLY A 304 -7.56 10.81 7.34
C GLY A 304 -8.85 11.05 8.15
N ARG A 305 -9.24 10.09 9.00
CA ARG A 305 -10.43 10.13 9.87
C ARG A 305 -10.07 9.62 11.27
N ASN A 306 -8.99 10.17 11.85
CA ASN A 306 -8.35 9.64 13.04
C ASN A 306 -8.10 10.70 14.12
N VAL A 307 -8.88 11.78 14.08
CA VAL A 307 -8.81 12.83 15.11
C VAL A 307 -9.52 12.36 16.36
N LEU A 308 -8.83 12.45 17.50
CA LEU A 308 -9.31 11.97 18.79
C LEU A 308 -9.25 13.06 19.85
N GLU A 309 -10.17 12.95 20.82
CA GLU A 309 -10.07 13.57 22.13
C GLU A 309 -9.66 12.49 23.15
N VAL A 310 -8.57 12.70 23.88
CA VAL A 310 -8.17 11.80 24.97
C VAL A 310 -8.97 12.16 26.22
N LEU A 311 -9.85 11.26 26.63
CA LEU A 311 -10.71 11.47 27.81
C LEU A 311 -9.99 11.06 29.10
N GLU A 312 -9.24 9.95 29.04
CA GLU A 312 -8.52 9.41 30.19
C GLU A 312 -7.29 8.65 29.75
N ARG A 313 -6.14 8.98 30.36
CA ARG A 313 -4.87 8.27 30.12
C ARG A 313 -4.76 7.05 31.01
N GLY A 314 -4.57 5.85 30.43
CA GLY A 314 -4.23 4.63 31.14
C GLY A 314 -2.78 4.24 30.93
N GLU A 315 -2.37 3.10 31.46
CA GLU A 315 -0.97 2.61 31.40
C GLU A 315 -0.59 2.15 29.98
N LEU A 316 -1.40 1.32 29.32
CA LEU A 316 -1.18 0.79 27.99
C LEU A 316 -2.19 1.29 26.94
N LEU A 317 -3.38 1.55 27.41
CA LEU A 317 -4.52 2.04 26.61
C LEU A 317 -5.04 3.34 27.21
N SER A 318 -5.46 4.27 26.36
CA SER A 318 -6.19 5.48 26.76
C SER A 318 -7.61 5.40 26.26
N ARG A 319 -8.58 5.86 27.09
CA ARG A 319 -9.95 6.05 26.65
C ARG A 319 -10.04 7.33 25.86
N CYS A 320 -10.45 7.21 24.61
CA CYS A 320 -10.52 8.30 23.66
C CYS A 320 -11.93 8.42 23.07
N ARG A 321 -12.27 9.61 22.59
CA ARG A 321 -13.47 9.85 21.76
C ARG A 321 -13.04 10.13 20.34
N HIS A 322 -13.53 9.33 19.39
CA HIS A 322 -13.37 9.59 17.97
C HIS A 322 -14.25 10.77 17.55
N LEU A 323 -13.66 11.89 17.12
CA LEU A 323 -14.43 13.13 16.94
C LEU A 323 -15.44 13.06 15.79
N GLU A 324 -15.14 12.29 14.73
CA GLU A 324 -16.06 12.17 13.60
C GLU A 324 -17.36 11.44 13.96
N THR A 325 -17.27 10.35 14.75
CA THR A 325 -18.43 9.51 15.07
C THR A 325 -18.98 9.75 16.47
N GLY A 326 -18.26 10.46 17.34
CA GLY A 326 -18.57 10.60 18.75
C GLY A 326 -18.35 9.34 19.60
N ARG A 327 -17.87 8.23 18.97
CA ARG A 327 -17.69 6.95 19.66
C ARG A 327 -16.51 6.98 20.61
N GLU A 328 -16.70 6.44 21.80
CA GLU A 328 -15.64 6.23 22.78
C GLU A 328 -15.05 4.82 22.61
N LEU A 329 -13.71 4.74 22.59
CA LEU A 329 -12.97 3.50 22.46
C LEU A 329 -11.63 3.58 23.20
N GLU A 330 -11.03 2.44 23.46
CA GLU A 330 -9.67 2.34 23.98
C GLU A 330 -8.66 2.28 22.84
N VAL A 331 -7.67 3.15 22.87
CA VAL A 331 -6.59 3.26 21.87
C VAL A 331 -5.25 2.98 22.53
N LEU A 332 -4.42 2.18 21.89
CA LEU A 332 -3.04 1.92 22.35
C LEU A 332 -2.28 3.24 22.48
N ASN A 333 -1.61 3.45 23.62
CA ASN A 333 -0.88 4.69 23.86
C ASN A 333 0.23 4.93 22.84
N GLU A 334 0.86 3.86 22.35
CA GLU A 334 1.88 3.91 21.31
C GLU A 334 1.34 4.28 19.92
N TYR A 335 0.01 4.21 19.73
CA TYR A 335 -0.65 4.64 18.50
C TYR A 335 -1.07 6.11 18.52
N LEU A 336 -1.05 6.75 19.70
CA LEU A 336 -1.42 8.15 19.85
C LEU A 336 -0.26 9.07 19.49
N TYR A 337 -0.52 10.08 18.67
CA TYR A 337 0.44 11.12 18.33
C TYR A 337 -0.24 12.48 18.21
N CYS A 338 0.56 13.56 18.29
CA CYS A 338 0.15 14.90 17.91
C CYS A 338 0.72 15.23 16.54
N ASP A 339 -0.12 15.74 15.65
CA ASP A 339 0.36 16.25 14.36
C ASP A 339 1.03 17.65 14.52
N GLN A 340 1.47 18.20 13.39
CA GLN A 340 2.17 19.51 13.38
C GLN A 340 1.29 20.68 13.86
N ASP A 341 -0.03 20.53 13.76
CA ASP A 341 -1.01 21.53 14.20
C ASP A 341 -1.41 21.35 15.66
N GLY A 342 -0.81 20.39 16.37
CA GLY A 342 -1.12 20.07 17.77
C GLY A 342 -2.41 19.27 17.94
N VAL A 343 -2.97 18.71 16.86
CA VAL A 343 -4.18 17.90 16.92
C VAL A 343 -3.83 16.47 17.31
N THR A 344 -4.53 15.90 18.29
CA THR A 344 -4.33 14.50 18.69
C THR A 344 -4.97 13.58 17.68
N ARG A 345 -4.15 12.64 17.17
CA ARG A 345 -4.52 11.59 16.21
C ARG A 345 -4.04 10.23 16.68
N CYS A 346 -4.47 9.20 16.00
CA CYS A 346 -3.91 7.86 16.21
C CYS A 346 -3.61 7.16 14.89
N GLU A 347 -2.73 6.15 14.98
CA GLU A 347 -2.66 5.07 13.99
C GLU A 347 -4.00 4.33 13.90
N ASP A 348 -4.20 3.53 12.85
CA ASP A 348 -5.44 2.78 12.66
C ASP A 348 -5.81 1.99 13.93
N SER A 349 -7.01 2.22 14.41
CA SER A 349 -7.49 1.68 15.70
C SER A 349 -8.96 1.28 15.60
N THR A 350 -9.36 0.29 16.39
CA THR A 350 -10.74 -0.21 16.36
C THR A 350 -11.18 -0.69 17.74
N ASP A 351 -12.48 -0.71 17.97
CA ASP A 351 -13.12 -1.42 19.09
C ASP A 351 -13.79 -2.73 18.65
N TYR A 352 -13.57 -3.15 17.39
CA TYR A 352 -14.13 -4.38 16.85
C TYR A 352 -13.60 -5.62 17.61
N ARG A 353 -14.50 -6.46 18.08
CA ARG A 353 -14.20 -7.80 18.58
C ARG A 353 -14.25 -8.77 17.42
N LEU A 354 -13.12 -9.46 17.17
CA LEU A 354 -12.98 -10.38 16.05
C LEU A 354 -13.74 -11.68 16.30
N GLU A 355 -14.42 -12.20 15.29
CA GLU A 355 -15.03 -13.55 15.34
C GLU A 355 -13.94 -14.62 15.35
N ILE A 356 -13.91 -15.41 16.42
CA ILE A 356 -12.91 -16.46 16.65
C ILE A 356 -13.58 -17.75 17.08
N ALA A 357 -13.23 -18.86 16.44
CA ALA A 357 -13.53 -20.20 16.89
C ALA A 357 -12.33 -20.81 17.62
N PRO A 358 -12.54 -21.67 18.63
CA PRO A 358 -11.44 -22.43 19.24
C PRO A 358 -10.68 -23.23 18.19
N GLY A 359 -9.35 -23.12 18.18
CA GLY A 359 -8.49 -23.78 17.20
C GLY A 359 -8.12 -22.88 16.00
N ASP A 360 -8.74 -21.72 15.83
CA ASP A 360 -8.36 -20.76 14.78
C ASP A 360 -6.89 -20.34 14.94
N THR A 361 -6.16 -20.31 13.83
CA THR A 361 -4.84 -19.65 13.78
C THR A 361 -5.06 -18.18 13.47
N VAL A 362 -4.45 -17.31 14.27
CA VAL A 362 -4.48 -15.85 14.13
C VAL A 362 -3.08 -15.29 14.05
N SER A 363 -2.90 -14.20 13.32
CA SER A 363 -1.71 -13.34 13.42
C SER A 363 -1.88 -12.40 14.60
N VAL A 364 -0.82 -12.21 15.38
CA VAL A 364 -0.85 -11.40 16.62
C VAL A 364 -0.21 -10.05 16.34
N VAL A 365 -1.03 -9.00 16.28
CA VAL A 365 -0.58 -7.62 16.06
C VAL A 365 0.00 -7.07 17.37
N ARG A 366 -0.75 -7.20 18.48
CA ARG A 366 -0.30 -6.74 19.81
C ARG A 366 -0.87 -7.62 20.92
N ARG A 367 -0.02 -8.01 21.90
CA ARG A 367 -0.45 -8.70 23.12
C ARG A 367 -0.52 -7.71 24.29
N LEU A 368 -1.62 -7.77 25.03
CA LEU A 368 -1.80 -7.10 26.32
C LEU A 368 -2.06 -8.17 27.41
N PRO A 369 -2.02 -7.80 28.69
CA PRO A 369 -2.23 -8.76 29.77
C PRO A 369 -3.60 -9.45 29.77
N ASP A 370 -4.64 -8.75 29.31
CA ASP A 370 -6.05 -9.16 29.35
C ASP A 370 -6.67 -9.47 27.99
N ARG A 371 -5.98 -9.10 26.90
CA ARG A 371 -6.48 -9.24 25.52
C ARG A 371 -5.34 -9.21 24.50
N ALA A 372 -5.67 -9.47 23.23
CA ALA A 372 -4.74 -9.27 22.13
C ALA A 372 -5.45 -8.60 20.94
N LEU A 373 -4.75 -7.71 20.26
CA LEU A 373 -5.14 -7.28 18.91
C LEU A 373 -4.64 -8.34 17.94
N VAL A 374 -5.55 -8.97 17.22
CA VAL A 374 -5.22 -10.11 16.35
C VAL A 374 -5.86 -9.93 14.97
N LYS A 375 -5.35 -10.69 14.01
CA LYS A 375 -5.82 -10.66 12.64
C LYS A 375 -6.12 -12.07 12.14
N LYS A 376 -7.24 -12.23 11.45
CA LYS A 376 -7.66 -13.48 10.82
C LYS A 376 -8.30 -13.21 9.47
N ASN A 377 -7.82 -13.84 8.42
CA ASN A 377 -8.33 -13.65 7.06
C ASN A 377 -8.39 -12.17 6.62
N GLY A 378 -7.34 -11.40 6.95
CA GLY A 378 -7.24 -9.97 6.64
C GLY A 378 -8.05 -9.04 7.56
N VAL A 379 -8.90 -9.56 8.44
CA VAL A 379 -9.71 -8.77 9.38
C VAL A 379 -8.98 -8.64 10.71
N THR A 380 -8.80 -7.40 11.19
CA THR A 380 -8.17 -7.09 12.47
C THR A 380 -9.22 -6.76 13.54
N GLY A 381 -9.01 -7.23 14.76
CA GLY A 381 -9.87 -6.91 15.89
C GLY A 381 -9.34 -7.43 17.21
N TRP A 382 -9.98 -7.01 18.29
CA TRP A 382 -9.64 -7.42 19.65
C TRP A 382 -10.13 -8.85 19.93
N TYR A 383 -9.28 -9.63 20.60
CA TYR A 383 -9.58 -10.95 21.10
C TYR A 383 -9.31 -11.00 22.60
N PHE A 384 -10.30 -11.42 23.39
CA PHE A 384 -10.28 -11.45 24.85
C PHE A 384 -10.08 -12.86 25.43
N GLY A 385 -9.95 -13.86 24.55
CA GLY A 385 -9.66 -15.23 24.95
C GLY A 385 -8.17 -15.50 25.07
N ARG A 386 -7.83 -16.74 25.43
CA ARG A 386 -6.46 -17.21 25.59
C ARG A 386 -5.85 -17.60 24.26
N LEU A 387 -4.58 -17.28 24.09
CA LEU A 387 -3.77 -17.67 22.94
C LEU A 387 -2.73 -18.72 23.36
N GLY A 388 -2.71 -19.84 22.66
CA GLY A 388 -1.69 -20.89 22.77
C GLY A 388 -0.60 -20.74 21.70
N GLU A 389 0.51 -21.43 21.89
CA GLU A 389 1.56 -21.51 20.88
C GLU A 389 1.09 -22.36 19.69
N LYS A 390 1.48 -21.96 18.49
CA LYS A 390 1.31 -22.80 17.30
C LYS A 390 2.35 -23.92 17.39
N ARG A 391 1.88 -25.18 17.52
CA ARG A 391 2.74 -26.36 17.51
C ARG A 391 3.33 -26.63 16.12
#